data_6d2377e80b4035404c84ea70358a147a
#
_entry.id   6d2377e80b4035404c84ea70358a147a
#
_cell.length_a   1.000
_cell.length_b   1.000
_cell.length_c   1.000
_cell.angle_alpha   90.00
_cell.angle_beta   90.00
_cell.angle_gamma   90.00
#
_symmetry.space_group_name_H-M   'P 1'
#
loop_
_entity.id
_entity.type
_entity.pdbx_description
1 polymer ?
#
loop_
_entity_poly.entity_id
_entity_poly.type
_entity_poly.pdbx_seq_one_letter_code
_entity_poly.pdbx_strand_id
1 'polypeptide(L)'
;KNTYKDAGYTYTINRLQETARTFRNLGDAYGETNQKQTGFKRQLILAADILEECVAMNLDAKAPDKQERREFERKCMAMGISVKDIKLVDGKRREILVTAKTFMKGCVSERVLRETVSSVFKAKFFSNQDNRVIINEEPDQYVFYQENRFRILSGMARKCKEEENTSGDNFLLKKLNCGKMVAAIADGCGSGKRAFAESRMVIELMEN
;
A
#
# COMPACT_ATOMS: atom_id res chain seq x y z
N LYS A 1 27.66 7.04 -16.79
CA LYS A 1 27.14 8.37 -16.35
C LYS A 1 25.91 8.26 -15.43
N ASN A 2 25.87 7.28 -14.52
CA ASN A 2 24.78 7.11 -13.55
C ASN A 2 25.22 7.26 -12.09
N THR A 3 26.50 7.53 -11.83
CA THR A 3 27.11 7.48 -10.50
C THR A 3 26.56 8.54 -9.52
N TYR A 4 26.12 9.70 -10.00
CA TYR A 4 25.60 10.77 -9.12
C TYR A 4 24.15 10.53 -8.64
N LYS A 5 23.31 9.83 -9.45
CA LYS A 5 21.95 9.47 -9.01
C LYS A 5 21.98 8.36 -7.95
N ASP A 6 22.93 7.43 -8.06
CA ASP A 6 23.07 6.32 -7.12
C ASP A 6 23.54 6.79 -5.73
N ALA A 7 24.42 7.80 -5.66
CA ALA A 7 24.92 8.33 -4.38
C ALA A 7 23.82 9.03 -3.56
N GLY A 8 23.00 9.86 -4.20
CA GLY A 8 21.87 10.53 -3.54
C GLY A 8 20.80 9.55 -3.08
N TYR A 9 20.53 8.52 -3.88
CA TYR A 9 19.61 7.46 -3.54
C TYR A 9 20.08 6.64 -2.33
N THR A 10 21.33 6.19 -2.36
CA THR A 10 21.95 5.46 -1.24
C THR A 10 21.94 6.29 0.04
N TYR A 11 22.24 7.58 -0.06
CA TYR A 11 22.17 8.49 1.08
C TYR A 11 20.76 8.55 1.67
N THR A 12 19.72 8.70 0.83
CA THR A 12 18.32 8.74 1.28
C THR A 12 17.91 7.45 1.98
N ILE A 13 18.25 6.30 1.41
CA ILE A 13 17.97 4.99 2.01
C ILE A 13 18.63 4.85 3.38
N ASN A 14 19.91 5.22 3.49
CA ASN A 14 20.63 5.18 4.75
C ASN A 14 19.99 6.10 5.80
N ARG A 15 19.57 7.32 5.42
CA ARG A 15 18.88 8.24 6.33
C ARG A 15 17.54 7.69 6.82
N LEU A 16 16.75 7.05 5.94
CA LEU A 16 15.51 6.38 6.33
C LEU A 16 15.76 5.25 7.33
N GLN A 17 16.80 4.43 7.11
CA GLN A 17 17.20 3.38 8.04
C GLN A 17 17.63 3.93 9.41
N GLU A 18 18.42 5.00 9.44
CA GLU A 18 18.82 5.67 10.67
C GLU A 18 17.60 6.24 11.42
N THR A 19 16.67 6.85 10.71
CA THR A 19 15.44 7.40 11.29
C THR A 19 14.57 6.28 11.87
N ALA A 20 14.41 5.16 11.16
CA ALA A 20 13.68 4.00 11.66
C ALA A 20 14.29 3.46 12.96
N ARG A 21 15.62 3.29 13.00
CA ARG A 21 16.35 2.87 14.21
C ARG A 21 16.15 3.84 15.36
N THR A 22 16.18 5.13 15.09
CA THR A 22 15.97 6.17 16.12
C THR A 22 14.55 6.07 16.69
N PHE A 23 13.53 5.92 15.86
CA PHE A 23 12.14 5.75 16.33
C PHE A 23 11.97 4.48 17.14
N ARG A 24 12.58 3.36 16.73
CA ARG A 24 12.55 2.11 17.49
C ARG A 24 13.22 2.25 18.85
N ASN A 25 14.43 2.83 18.89
CA ASN A 25 15.16 3.05 20.14
C ASN A 25 14.40 4.00 21.08
N LEU A 26 13.77 5.05 20.56
CA LEU A 26 12.90 5.92 21.35
C LEU A 26 11.69 5.16 21.89
N GLY A 27 11.03 4.37 21.05
CA GLY A 27 9.91 3.53 21.46
C GLY A 27 10.29 2.56 22.58
N ASP A 28 11.46 1.92 22.48
CA ASP A 28 11.95 0.99 23.49
C ASP A 28 12.38 1.68 24.78
N ALA A 29 12.86 2.93 24.70
CA ALA A 29 13.20 3.74 25.86
C ALA A 29 11.97 4.23 26.66
N TYR A 30 10.80 4.29 26.04
CA TYR A 30 9.55 4.60 26.74
C TYR A 30 9.06 3.38 27.53
N GLY A 31 9.12 3.47 28.86
CA GLY A 31 8.63 2.44 29.76
C GLY A 31 7.09 2.27 29.72
N GLU A 32 6.60 1.13 30.18
CA GLU A 32 5.17 0.77 30.15
C GLU A 32 4.33 1.39 31.28
N THR A 33 4.82 2.42 31.95
CA THR A 33 4.26 2.94 33.20
C THR A 33 2.96 3.73 33.08
N ASN A 34 2.48 4.10 31.88
CA ASN A 34 1.26 4.86 31.69
C ASN A 34 0.58 4.56 30.35
N GLN A 35 -0.76 4.50 30.31
CA GLN A 35 -1.54 4.23 29.09
C GLN A 35 -1.20 5.21 27.93
N LYS A 36 -0.96 6.48 28.23
CA LYS A 36 -0.56 7.49 27.23
C LYS A 36 0.85 7.20 26.68
N GLN A 37 1.77 6.76 27.51
CA GLN A 37 3.13 6.38 27.10
C GLN A 37 3.14 5.12 26.25
N THR A 38 2.29 4.15 26.57
CA THR A 38 2.10 2.92 25.78
C THR A 38 1.56 3.24 24.39
N GLY A 39 0.63 4.20 24.25
CA GLY A 39 0.12 4.67 22.97
C GLY A 39 1.21 5.31 22.11
N PHE A 40 2.01 6.19 22.69
CA PHE A 40 3.11 6.87 22.01
C PHE A 40 4.23 5.90 21.61
N LYS A 41 4.61 4.96 22.47
CA LYS A 41 5.52 3.86 22.16
C LYS A 41 5.08 3.09 20.91
N ARG A 42 3.79 2.69 20.87
CA ARG A 42 3.23 1.98 19.71
C ARG A 42 3.33 2.79 18.43
N GLN A 43 3.05 4.09 18.48
CA GLN A 43 3.16 4.97 17.31
C GLN A 43 4.60 5.09 16.79
N LEU A 44 5.59 5.18 17.68
CA LEU A 44 7.00 5.21 17.30
C LEU A 44 7.45 3.90 16.66
N ILE A 45 7.06 2.76 17.23
CA ILE A 45 7.38 1.44 16.66
C ILE A 45 6.71 1.27 15.30
N LEU A 46 5.43 1.64 15.17
CA LEU A 46 4.71 1.58 13.89
C LEU A 46 5.38 2.46 12.82
N ALA A 47 5.80 3.66 13.19
CA ALA A 47 6.53 4.54 12.27
C ALA A 47 7.88 3.94 11.84
N ALA A 48 8.60 3.29 12.76
CA ALA A 48 9.82 2.57 12.43
C ALA A 48 9.57 1.42 11.46
N ASP A 49 8.52 0.61 11.70
CA ASP A 49 8.13 -0.51 10.84
C ASP A 49 7.80 -0.05 9.42
N ILE A 50 7.04 1.04 9.28
CA ILE A 50 6.71 1.65 7.98
C ILE A 50 7.98 2.11 7.24
N LEU A 51 8.90 2.78 7.94
CA LEU A 51 10.15 3.23 7.33
C LEU A 51 11.04 2.06 6.91
N GLU A 52 11.14 1.00 7.71
CA GLU A 52 11.88 -0.22 7.37
C GLU A 52 11.27 -0.94 6.16
N GLU A 53 9.94 -1.01 6.07
CA GLU A 53 9.25 -1.56 4.91
C GLU A 53 9.51 -0.74 3.65
N CYS A 54 9.44 0.60 3.74
CA CYS A 54 9.80 1.50 2.63
C CYS A 54 11.25 1.30 2.15
N VAL A 55 12.19 1.10 3.07
CA VAL A 55 13.58 0.82 2.74
C VAL A 55 13.71 -0.53 2.05
N ALA A 56 13.10 -1.58 2.60
CA ALA A 56 13.14 -2.93 2.03
C ALA A 56 12.57 -2.96 0.61
N MET A 57 11.42 -2.33 0.37
CA MET A 57 10.82 -2.21 -0.96
C MET A 57 11.75 -1.52 -1.96
N ASN A 58 12.50 -0.51 -1.53
CA ASN A 58 13.42 0.20 -2.40
C ASN A 58 14.69 -0.60 -2.69
N LEU A 59 15.21 -1.37 -1.73
CA LEU A 59 16.39 -2.21 -1.92
C LEU A 59 16.13 -3.37 -2.89
N ASP A 60 14.91 -3.91 -2.92
CA ASP A 60 14.50 -4.99 -3.81
C ASP A 60 14.07 -4.50 -5.21
N ALA A 61 14.04 -3.19 -5.42
CA ALA A 61 13.62 -2.60 -6.68
C ALA A 61 14.67 -2.77 -7.78
N LYS A 62 14.30 -3.44 -8.87
CA LYS A 62 15.15 -3.70 -10.04
C LYS A 62 14.65 -2.92 -11.26
N ALA A 63 15.54 -2.54 -12.14
CA ALA A 63 15.15 -2.05 -13.46
C ALA A 63 14.57 -3.21 -14.29
N PRO A 64 13.54 -2.98 -15.13
CA PRO A 64 13.09 -3.95 -16.11
C PRO A 64 14.22 -4.25 -17.11
N ASP A 65 14.09 -5.36 -17.84
CA ASP A 65 15.05 -5.63 -18.89
C ASP A 65 15.04 -4.52 -19.97
N LYS A 66 16.11 -4.46 -20.77
CA LYS A 66 16.28 -3.39 -21.76
C LYS A 66 15.19 -3.40 -22.84
N GLN A 67 14.66 -4.56 -23.18
CA GLN A 67 13.63 -4.73 -24.20
C GLN A 67 12.27 -4.29 -23.66
N GLU A 68 11.90 -4.78 -22.47
CA GLU A 68 10.67 -4.38 -21.76
C GLU A 68 10.63 -2.88 -21.53
N ARG A 69 11.76 -2.29 -21.07
CA ARG A 69 11.86 -0.86 -20.84
C ARG A 69 11.64 -0.04 -22.10
N ARG A 70 12.31 -0.40 -23.21
CA ARG A 70 12.17 0.30 -24.50
C ARG A 70 10.75 0.20 -25.06
N GLU A 71 10.14 -0.99 -24.97
CA GLU A 71 8.77 -1.19 -25.42
C GLU A 71 7.79 -0.36 -24.58
N PHE A 72 7.96 -0.35 -23.26
CA PHE A 72 7.15 0.44 -22.37
C PHE A 72 7.26 1.94 -22.63
N GLU A 73 8.49 2.47 -22.70
CA GLU A 73 8.74 3.89 -23.00
C GLU A 73 8.15 4.29 -24.35
N ARG A 74 8.30 3.46 -25.40
CA ARG A 74 7.75 3.69 -26.73
C ARG A 74 6.22 3.76 -26.71
N LYS A 75 5.55 2.82 -26.03
CA LYS A 75 4.08 2.81 -25.90
C LYS A 75 3.58 4.02 -25.12
N CYS A 76 4.23 4.35 -24.01
CA CYS A 76 3.90 5.52 -23.21
C CYS A 76 4.05 6.82 -24.03
N MET A 77 5.15 6.95 -24.79
CA MET A 77 5.40 8.10 -25.64
C MET A 77 4.30 8.29 -26.68
N ALA A 78 3.83 7.20 -27.32
CA ALA A 78 2.73 7.26 -28.28
C ALA A 78 1.41 7.76 -27.65
N MET A 79 1.24 7.64 -26.33
CA MET A 79 0.08 8.11 -25.58
C MET A 79 0.30 9.48 -24.90
N GLY A 80 1.38 10.18 -25.22
CA GLY A 80 1.69 11.49 -24.65
C GLY A 80 2.32 11.43 -23.25
N ILE A 81 2.78 10.27 -22.79
CA ILE A 81 3.36 10.04 -21.45
C ILE A 81 4.89 9.95 -21.56
N SER A 82 5.58 10.78 -20.79
CA SER A 82 7.03 10.74 -20.60
C SER A 82 7.36 9.97 -19.34
N VAL A 83 8.00 8.81 -19.48
CA VAL A 83 8.47 8.00 -18.36
C VAL A 83 9.83 8.52 -17.90
N LYS A 84 9.97 8.82 -16.62
CA LYS A 84 11.22 9.26 -15.98
C LYS A 84 11.98 8.12 -15.37
N ASP A 85 11.25 7.22 -14.71
CA ASP A 85 11.81 6.03 -14.08
C ASP A 85 10.79 4.90 -14.07
N ILE A 86 11.28 3.67 -14.09
CA ILE A 86 10.48 2.46 -13.93
C ILE A 86 11.27 1.43 -13.14
N LYS A 87 10.65 0.89 -12.10
CA LYS A 87 11.22 -0.13 -11.23
C LYS A 87 10.26 -1.28 -11.03
N LEU A 88 10.81 -2.47 -10.92
CA LEU A 88 10.11 -3.70 -10.59
C LEU A 88 10.50 -4.11 -9.18
N VAL A 89 9.53 -4.45 -8.36
CA VAL A 89 9.73 -5.03 -7.04
C VAL A 89 9.14 -6.43 -7.08
N ASP A 90 10.02 -7.43 -6.99
CA ASP A 90 9.65 -8.84 -6.97
C ASP A 90 9.59 -9.30 -5.51
N GLY A 91 8.43 -9.16 -4.88
CA GLY A 91 8.15 -9.63 -3.53
C GLY A 91 7.12 -10.76 -3.52
N LYS A 92 6.33 -10.85 -2.46
CA LYS A 92 5.16 -11.75 -2.40
C LYS A 92 4.16 -11.49 -3.54
N ARG A 93 4.21 -10.32 -4.12
CA ARG A 93 3.45 -9.83 -5.26
C ARG A 93 4.36 -8.95 -6.09
N ARG A 94 4.28 -9.08 -7.41
CA ARG A 94 5.04 -8.22 -8.31
C ARG A 94 4.43 -6.83 -8.32
N GLU A 95 5.26 -5.83 -8.10
CA GLU A 95 4.88 -4.41 -8.13
C GLU A 95 5.68 -3.69 -9.19
N ILE A 96 5.06 -2.70 -9.83
CA ILE A 96 5.70 -1.84 -10.81
C ILE A 96 5.50 -0.40 -10.37
N LEU A 97 6.62 0.30 -10.17
CA LEU A 97 6.65 1.71 -9.84
C LEU A 97 7.06 2.49 -11.08
N VAL A 98 6.22 3.41 -11.50
CA VAL A 98 6.47 4.25 -12.68
C VAL A 98 6.43 5.71 -12.28
N THR A 99 7.54 6.43 -12.49
CA THR A 99 7.55 7.88 -12.40
C THR A 99 7.29 8.45 -13.78
N ALA A 100 6.18 9.13 -13.96
CA ALA A 100 5.72 9.61 -15.27
C ALA A 100 5.10 11.00 -15.20
N LYS A 101 5.08 11.67 -16.33
CA LYS A 101 4.39 12.93 -16.58
C LYS A 101 3.93 13.01 -18.03
N THR A 102 3.05 13.94 -18.39
CA THR A 102 2.81 14.28 -19.80
C THR A 102 3.92 15.18 -20.33
N PHE A 103 4.20 15.12 -21.63
CA PHE A 103 5.18 16.02 -22.27
C PHE A 103 4.54 17.13 -23.10
N MET A 104 3.20 17.15 -23.18
CA MET A 104 2.41 18.24 -23.75
C MET A 104 1.44 18.78 -22.70
N LYS A 105 0.98 20.03 -22.89
CA LYS A 105 -0.12 20.56 -22.10
C LYS A 105 -1.35 19.67 -22.29
N GLY A 106 -1.66 18.88 -21.30
CA GLY A 106 -2.77 17.94 -21.33
C GLY A 106 -2.74 16.94 -20.19
N CYS A 107 -3.82 16.20 -20.07
CA CYS A 107 -3.97 15.18 -19.06
C CYS A 107 -4.23 13.84 -19.75
N VAL A 108 -3.60 12.79 -19.23
CA VAL A 108 -3.83 11.40 -19.66
C VAL A 108 -4.36 10.64 -18.45
N SER A 109 -5.39 9.80 -18.65
CA SER A 109 -5.90 8.96 -17.57
C SER A 109 -4.83 7.96 -17.13
N GLU A 110 -4.67 7.78 -15.82
CA GLU A 110 -3.81 6.75 -15.21
C GLU A 110 -4.14 5.35 -15.74
N ARG A 111 -5.40 5.11 -16.10
CA ARG A 111 -5.84 3.86 -16.72
C ARG A 111 -5.03 3.49 -17.96
N VAL A 112 -4.67 4.47 -18.79
CA VAL A 112 -3.84 4.25 -20.00
C VAL A 112 -2.45 3.73 -19.61
N LEU A 113 -1.85 4.29 -18.56
CA LEU A 113 -0.56 3.85 -18.04
C LEU A 113 -0.66 2.41 -17.50
N ARG A 114 -1.70 2.09 -16.72
CA ARG A 114 -1.96 0.75 -16.20
C ARG A 114 -2.16 -0.29 -17.30
N GLU A 115 -2.91 0.04 -18.34
CA GLU A 115 -3.14 -0.85 -19.48
C GLU A 115 -1.81 -1.07 -20.26
N THR A 116 -0.98 -0.04 -20.38
CA THR A 116 0.35 -0.13 -20.97
C THR A 116 1.27 -1.03 -20.15
N VAL A 117 1.30 -0.86 -18.80
CA VAL A 117 2.00 -1.76 -17.88
C VAL A 117 1.54 -3.20 -18.09
N SER A 118 0.22 -3.42 -18.07
CA SER A 118 -0.34 -4.78 -18.23
C SER A 118 0.03 -5.43 -19.56
N SER A 119 0.06 -4.64 -20.62
CA SER A 119 0.41 -5.10 -21.97
C SER A 119 1.88 -5.49 -22.10
N VAL A 120 2.79 -4.68 -21.56
CA VAL A 120 4.25 -4.92 -21.68
C VAL A 120 4.71 -6.05 -20.77
N PHE A 121 4.25 -6.05 -19.52
CA PHE A 121 4.65 -7.06 -18.53
C PHE A 121 3.79 -8.33 -18.57
N LYS A 122 2.91 -8.46 -19.56
CA LYS A 122 2.10 -9.66 -19.84
C LYS A 122 1.35 -10.22 -18.63
N ALA A 123 0.85 -9.33 -17.77
CA ALA A 123 0.05 -9.65 -16.61
C ALA A 123 -0.97 -8.56 -16.35
N LYS A 124 -2.05 -8.88 -15.67
CA LYS A 124 -2.98 -7.84 -15.21
C LYS A 124 -2.44 -7.13 -13.99
N PHE A 125 -2.52 -5.81 -14.00
CA PHE A 125 -2.14 -4.96 -12.89
C PHE A 125 -3.31 -4.08 -12.43
N PHE A 126 -3.36 -3.84 -11.14
CA PHE A 126 -4.26 -2.86 -10.50
C PHE A 126 -3.48 -1.62 -10.11
N SER A 127 -4.17 -0.51 -10.12
CA SER A 127 -3.67 0.75 -9.60
C SER A 127 -3.67 0.73 -8.07
N ASN A 128 -2.66 1.33 -7.45
CA ASN A 128 -2.75 1.71 -6.05
C ASN A 128 -3.87 2.76 -5.88
N GLN A 129 -4.57 2.73 -4.75
CA GLN A 129 -5.63 3.70 -4.45
C GLN A 129 -5.11 5.12 -4.30
N ASP A 130 -3.83 5.27 -3.91
CA ASP A 130 -3.16 6.56 -3.76
C ASP A 130 -2.64 7.16 -5.08
N ASN A 131 -2.70 6.39 -6.19
CA ASN A 131 -2.33 6.93 -7.49
C ASN A 131 -3.27 8.07 -7.87
N ARG A 132 -2.70 9.15 -8.42
CA ARG A 132 -3.51 10.18 -9.09
C ARG A 132 -4.27 9.56 -10.26
N VAL A 133 -5.54 9.94 -10.43
CA VAL A 133 -6.40 9.43 -11.50
C VAL A 133 -5.94 9.91 -12.90
N ILE A 134 -5.23 11.04 -12.93
CA ILE A 134 -4.71 11.67 -14.14
C ILE A 134 -3.21 11.95 -14.02
N ILE A 135 -2.52 11.75 -15.14
CA ILE A 135 -1.12 12.13 -15.35
C ILE A 135 -1.13 13.52 -15.98
N ASN A 136 -0.39 14.46 -15.43
CA ASN A 136 -0.25 15.83 -15.91
C ASN A 136 1.24 16.17 -16.17
N GLU A 137 1.56 17.45 -16.32
CA GLU A 137 2.92 17.95 -16.58
C GLU A 137 3.86 17.78 -15.37
N GLU A 138 3.31 17.64 -14.15
CA GLU A 138 4.09 17.40 -12.95
C GLU A 138 4.44 15.91 -12.85
N PRO A 139 5.73 15.56 -12.69
CA PRO A 139 6.11 14.17 -12.47
C PRO A 139 5.51 13.63 -11.18
N ASP A 140 4.87 12.46 -11.26
CA ASP A 140 4.35 11.76 -10.11
C ASP A 140 4.67 10.27 -10.19
N GLN A 141 4.63 9.57 -9.05
CA GLN A 141 4.87 8.15 -8.96
C GLN A 141 3.56 7.38 -8.96
N TYR A 142 3.46 6.41 -9.85
CA TYR A 142 2.32 5.51 -10.00
C TYR A 142 2.75 4.10 -9.62
N VAL A 143 2.01 3.46 -8.74
CA VAL A 143 2.28 2.11 -8.24
C VAL A 143 1.21 1.16 -8.76
N PHE A 144 1.65 0.07 -9.36
CA PHE A 144 0.79 -0.96 -9.92
C PHE A 144 1.11 -2.31 -9.30
N TYR A 145 0.07 -3.03 -8.89
CA TYR A 145 0.18 -4.36 -8.29
C TYR A 145 -0.33 -5.42 -9.25
N GLN A 146 0.44 -6.49 -9.44
CA GLN A 146 -0.01 -7.61 -10.24
C GLN A 146 -1.28 -8.24 -9.65
N GLU A 147 -2.25 -8.60 -10.50
CA GLU A 147 -3.49 -9.26 -10.08
C GLU A 147 -3.19 -10.60 -9.38
N ASN A 148 -3.84 -10.85 -8.27
CA ASN A 148 -3.76 -12.14 -7.61
C ASN A 148 -4.43 -13.23 -8.47
N ARG A 149 -3.90 -14.46 -8.42
CA ARG A 149 -4.49 -15.61 -9.11
C ARG A 149 -5.87 -16.00 -8.57
N PHE A 150 -6.21 -15.55 -7.37
CA PHE A 150 -7.44 -15.90 -6.68
C PHE A 150 -8.33 -14.68 -6.55
N ARG A 151 -9.62 -14.88 -6.81
CA ARG A 151 -10.68 -13.93 -6.52
C ARG A 151 -11.46 -14.44 -5.32
N ILE A 152 -11.58 -13.61 -4.30
CA ILE A 152 -12.39 -13.92 -3.12
C ILE A 152 -13.78 -13.34 -3.37
N LEU A 153 -14.79 -14.23 -3.31
CA LEU A 153 -16.20 -13.84 -3.24
C LEU A 153 -16.62 -14.01 -1.79
N SER A 154 -17.20 -12.98 -1.22
CA SER A 154 -17.68 -12.99 0.16
C SER A 154 -19.17 -12.71 0.20
N GLY A 155 -19.85 -13.40 1.08
CA GLY A 155 -21.24 -13.15 1.41
C GLY A 155 -21.38 -13.04 2.92
N MET A 156 -22.39 -12.30 3.38
CA MET A 156 -22.62 -12.05 4.78
C MET A 156 -24.11 -12.15 5.08
N ALA A 157 -24.41 -12.83 6.18
CA ALA A 157 -25.74 -12.86 6.75
C ALA A 157 -25.64 -12.63 8.27
N ARG A 158 -26.58 -11.89 8.82
CA ARG A 158 -26.70 -11.61 10.24
C ARG A 158 -28.11 -11.87 10.70
N LYS A 159 -28.26 -12.53 11.83
CA LYS A 159 -29.55 -12.77 12.48
C LYS A 159 -29.42 -12.41 13.96
N CYS A 160 -30.36 -11.63 14.49
CA CYS A 160 -30.49 -11.40 15.92
C CYS A 160 -31.16 -12.60 16.60
N LYS A 161 -30.89 -12.80 17.89
CA LYS A 161 -31.66 -13.76 18.70
C LYS A 161 -33.11 -13.32 18.79
N GLU A 162 -34.02 -14.30 18.99
CA GLU A 162 -35.43 -14.01 19.29
C GLU A 162 -35.47 -13.11 20.54
N GLU A 163 -36.25 -12.04 20.50
CA GLU A 163 -36.38 -11.02 21.53
C GLU A 163 -35.28 -9.93 21.57
N GLU A 164 -34.25 -9.98 20.73
CA GLU A 164 -33.22 -8.92 20.66
C GLU A 164 -33.25 -8.19 19.31
N ASN A 165 -33.14 -6.87 19.39
CA ASN A 165 -33.07 -6.00 18.19
C ASN A 165 -31.66 -5.80 17.68
N THR A 166 -30.61 -6.35 18.36
CA THR A 166 -29.22 -6.12 18.02
C THR A 166 -28.40 -7.38 18.32
N SER A 167 -27.68 -7.88 17.32
CA SER A 167 -26.71 -8.97 17.52
C SER A 167 -25.43 -8.44 18.14
N GLY A 168 -24.87 -9.20 19.08
CA GLY A 168 -23.56 -8.92 19.68
C GLY A 168 -22.38 -9.04 18.73
N ASP A 169 -22.55 -9.73 17.59
CA ASP A 169 -21.48 -9.98 16.64
C ASP A 169 -21.23 -8.77 15.75
N ASN A 170 -19.95 -8.51 15.48
CA ASN A 170 -19.53 -7.58 14.44
C ASN A 170 -18.47 -8.23 13.54
N PHE A 171 -18.27 -7.67 12.37
CA PHE A 171 -17.33 -8.23 11.38
C PHE A 171 -16.64 -7.10 10.63
N LEU A 172 -15.45 -7.45 10.10
CA LEU A 172 -14.67 -6.65 9.17
C LEU A 172 -14.41 -7.48 7.93
N LEU A 173 -14.61 -6.86 6.77
CA LEU A 173 -14.16 -7.38 5.50
C LEU A 173 -13.49 -6.23 4.73
N LYS A 174 -12.17 -6.17 4.78
CA LYS A 174 -11.38 -5.06 4.22
C LYS A 174 -10.38 -5.58 3.20
N LYS A 175 -10.42 -5.00 2.00
CA LYS A 175 -9.39 -5.23 0.99
C LYS A 175 -8.27 -4.21 1.22
N LEU A 176 -7.06 -4.70 1.48
CA LEU A 176 -5.88 -3.87 1.66
C LEU A 176 -5.29 -3.44 0.31
N ASN A 177 -4.55 -2.33 0.30
CA ASN A 177 -3.89 -1.79 -0.89
C ASN A 177 -2.95 -2.79 -1.57
N CYS A 178 -2.31 -3.66 -0.77
CA CYS A 178 -1.50 -4.78 -1.27
C CYS A 178 -2.31 -5.94 -1.89
N GLY A 179 -3.62 -5.78 -2.05
CA GLY A 179 -4.52 -6.81 -2.60
C GLY A 179 -4.81 -7.99 -1.68
N LYS A 180 -4.32 -7.96 -0.44
CA LYS A 180 -4.76 -8.90 0.60
C LYS A 180 -6.18 -8.55 1.02
N MET A 181 -6.90 -9.55 1.53
CA MET A 181 -8.19 -9.36 2.16
C MET A 181 -8.07 -9.75 3.63
N VAL A 182 -8.54 -8.87 4.49
CA VAL A 182 -8.72 -9.15 5.91
C VAL A 182 -10.19 -9.44 6.14
N ALA A 183 -10.46 -10.57 6.76
CA ALA A 183 -11.78 -10.92 7.28
C ALA A 183 -11.65 -11.17 8.77
N ALA A 184 -12.44 -10.50 9.57
CA ALA A 184 -12.51 -10.68 11.01
C ALA A 184 -13.95 -10.75 11.48
N ILE A 185 -14.19 -11.56 12.50
CA ILE A 185 -15.47 -11.65 13.21
C ILE A 185 -15.15 -11.46 14.68
N ALA A 186 -15.86 -10.57 15.32
CA ALA A 186 -15.78 -10.32 16.74
C ALA A 186 -17.15 -10.64 17.37
N ASP A 187 -17.17 -11.59 18.31
CA ASP A 187 -18.33 -11.91 19.14
C ASP A 187 -18.24 -11.11 20.45
N GLY A 188 -19.32 -10.41 20.80
CA GLY A 188 -19.41 -9.65 22.03
C GLY A 188 -19.87 -10.54 23.20
N CYS A 189 -19.27 -10.34 24.38
CA CYS A 189 -19.64 -11.12 25.56
C CYS A 189 -21.09 -10.85 26.01
N GLY A 190 -21.95 -11.86 25.94
CA GLY A 190 -23.35 -11.76 26.30
C GLY A 190 -24.25 -11.44 25.12
N SER A 191 -25.20 -10.52 25.30
CA SER A 191 -26.18 -10.19 24.26
C SER A 191 -26.57 -8.72 24.28
N GLY A 192 -27.25 -8.26 23.23
CA GLY A 192 -27.79 -6.92 23.11
C GLY A 192 -26.78 -5.80 22.89
N LYS A 193 -27.15 -4.58 23.26
CA LYS A 193 -26.37 -3.35 22.95
C LYS A 193 -24.96 -3.34 23.53
N ARG A 194 -24.73 -3.95 24.71
CA ARG A 194 -23.43 -3.98 25.35
C ARG A 194 -22.45 -4.87 24.56
N ALA A 195 -22.88 -6.10 24.28
CA ALA A 195 -22.09 -7.04 23.47
C ALA A 195 -21.77 -6.47 22.08
N PHE A 196 -22.76 -5.79 21.47
CA PHE A 196 -22.55 -5.06 20.20
C PHE A 196 -21.47 -3.97 20.31
N ALA A 197 -21.50 -3.17 21.39
CA ALA A 197 -20.52 -2.10 21.57
C ALA A 197 -19.09 -2.65 21.78
N GLU A 198 -18.97 -3.74 22.54
CA GLU A 198 -17.68 -4.41 22.79
C GLU A 198 -17.08 -4.99 21.49
N SER A 199 -17.85 -5.76 20.74
CA SER A 199 -17.38 -6.35 19.47
C SER A 199 -17.10 -5.28 18.39
N ARG A 200 -17.90 -4.21 18.36
CA ARG A 200 -17.68 -3.07 17.46
C ARG A 200 -16.36 -2.37 17.75
N MET A 201 -16.03 -2.15 19.04
CA MET A 201 -14.77 -1.53 19.42
C MET A 201 -13.56 -2.37 18.96
N VAL A 202 -13.64 -3.71 19.05
CA VAL A 202 -12.59 -4.60 18.53
C VAL A 202 -12.44 -4.43 17.03
N ILE A 203 -13.52 -4.40 16.27
CA ILE A 203 -13.49 -4.21 14.82
C ILE A 203 -12.90 -2.83 14.46
N GLU A 204 -13.31 -1.76 15.13
CA GLU A 204 -12.80 -0.41 14.89
C GLU A 204 -11.27 -0.31 15.18
N LEU A 205 -10.77 -1.03 16.17
CA LEU A 205 -9.34 -1.13 16.45
C LEU A 205 -8.55 -1.88 15.36
N MET A 206 -9.19 -2.80 14.65
CA MET A 206 -8.58 -3.54 13.54
C MET A 206 -8.67 -2.79 12.20
N GLU A 207 -9.55 -1.80 12.08
CA GLU A 207 -9.69 -0.97 10.88
C GLU A 207 -8.64 0.13 10.77
N ASN A 208 -8.11 0.59 11.90
CA ASN A 208 -7.08 1.62 12.00
C ASN A 208 -5.68 1.01 11.95
#